data_edd6c2b547cc3b6022343c6eac7231b4
#
_entry.id   edd6c2b547cc3b6022343c6eac7231b4
#
_cell.length_a   1.000
_cell.length_b   1.000
_cell.length_c   1.000
_cell.angle_alpha   90.00
_cell.angle_beta   90.00
_cell.angle_gamma   90.00
#
_symmetry.space_group_name_H-M   'P 1'
#
loop_
_entity.id
_entity.type
_entity.pdbx_description
1 polymer ?
#
loop_
_entity_poly.entity_id
_entity_poly.type
_entity_poly.pdbx_seq_one_letter_code
_entity_poly.pdbx_strand_id
1 'polypeptide(L)'
;MVKYCRNCGSEISEGSVFCDECGSKVGGHSSFAENLFRSYNIDIMDGEFVIRQSQIHEGCLILPSIIFGLGLLIGLIIFIRSFGYYYGYFLEFIGFFNIFTIVGFIWLVIRYIGYRTNDLILTNKRVFGKIGLISTTQMQSPLNKIDSVSYSNGLMGKLIGYGTVKIATTSSSFKFRFIREGETFYNDIFNQFEASEVESRNENAKAIVDAMAEKLS
;
A
#
# COMPACT_ATOMS: atom_id res chain seq x y z
N MET A 1 19.42 -26.88 -0.07
CA MET A 1 18.39 -27.96 -0.13
C MET A 1 17.62 -27.82 -1.42
N VAL A 2 17.62 -28.84 -2.23
CA VAL A 2 16.88 -28.88 -3.50
C VAL A 2 15.39 -28.89 -3.19
N LYS A 3 14.61 -27.94 -3.78
CA LYS A 3 13.16 -27.89 -3.63
C LYS A 3 12.52 -28.40 -4.92
N TYR A 4 11.49 -29.22 -4.81
CA TYR A 4 10.74 -29.75 -5.94
C TYR A 4 9.35 -29.05 -6.04
N CYS A 5 8.89 -28.84 -7.25
CA CYS A 5 7.57 -28.29 -7.52
C CYS A 5 6.47 -29.29 -7.09
N ARG A 6 5.53 -28.83 -6.27
CA ARG A 6 4.41 -29.67 -5.82
C ARG A 6 3.41 -30.01 -6.94
N ASN A 7 3.43 -29.25 -8.04
CA ASN A 7 2.49 -29.44 -9.14
C ASN A 7 3.03 -30.35 -10.23
N CYS A 8 4.33 -30.28 -10.60
CA CYS A 8 4.92 -31.05 -11.69
C CYS A 8 6.12 -31.93 -11.26
N GLY A 9 6.61 -31.77 -10.02
CA GLY A 9 7.74 -32.55 -9.52
C GLY A 9 9.14 -32.10 -10.01
N SER A 10 9.23 -31.06 -10.86
CA SER A 10 10.50 -30.53 -11.34
C SER A 10 11.29 -29.82 -10.23
N GLU A 11 12.60 -29.82 -10.38
CA GLU A 11 13.53 -29.12 -9.49
C GLU A 11 13.37 -27.60 -9.63
N ILE A 12 13.37 -26.90 -8.50
CA ILE A 12 13.16 -25.45 -8.44
C ILE A 12 14.45 -24.78 -8.01
N SER A 13 14.88 -23.77 -8.77
CA SER A 13 16.02 -22.94 -8.46
C SER A 13 15.82 -22.17 -7.15
N GLU A 14 16.86 -22.06 -6.31
CA GLU A 14 16.77 -21.29 -5.07
C GLU A 14 16.39 -19.83 -5.38
N GLY A 15 15.27 -19.36 -4.81
CA GLY A 15 14.76 -18.01 -5.01
C GLY A 15 13.69 -17.86 -6.09
N SER A 16 13.38 -18.89 -6.87
CA SER A 16 12.31 -18.84 -7.88
C SER A 16 10.93 -18.74 -7.23
N VAL A 17 10.14 -17.77 -7.69
CA VAL A 17 8.75 -17.54 -7.26
C VAL A 17 7.78 -18.42 -8.09
N PHE A 18 8.20 -18.82 -9.27
CA PHE A 18 7.43 -19.66 -10.19
C PHE A 18 8.27 -20.86 -10.62
N CYS A 19 7.61 -21.96 -10.88
CA CYS A 19 8.26 -23.12 -11.47
C CYS A 19 8.55 -22.86 -12.95
N ASP A 20 9.80 -23.02 -13.37
CA ASP A 20 10.25 -22.75 -14.74
C ASP A 20 9.60 -23.73 -15.75
N GLU A 21 9.19 -24.94 -15.31
CA GLU A 21 8.60 -25.96 -16.17
C GLU A 21 7.08 -25.83 -16.33
N CYS A 22 6.35 -25.58 -15.24
CA CYS A 22 4.87 -25.60 -15.29
C CYS A 22 4.22 -24.23 -15.02
N GLY A 23 5.02 -23.19 -14.76
CA GLY A 23 4.53 -21.87 -14.43
C GLY A 23 3.76 -21.76 -13.10
N SER A 24 3.60 -22.87 -12.37
CA SER A 24 2.93 -22.85 -11.08
C SER A 24 3.75 -22.07 -10.05
N LYS A 25 3.08 -21.26 -9.26
CA LYS A 25 3.74 -20.50 -8.20
C LYS A 25 4.31 -21.43 -7.15
N VAL A 26 5.60 -21.38 -6.96
CA VAL A 26 6.28 -22.18 -5.96
C VAL A 26 6.18 -21.45 -4.64
N GLY A 27 5.19 -21.85 -3.83
CA GLY A 27 4.98 -21.31 -2.50
C GLY A 27 6.13 -21.66 -1.57
N GLY A 28 7.20 -20.88 -1.62
CA GLY A 28 8.09 -20.73 -0.49
C GLY A 28 7.51 -19.63 0.38
N HIS A 29 7.33 -19.87 1.68
CA HIS A 29 7.31 -18.79 2.65
C HIS A 29 8.63 -18.06 2.45
N SER A 30 8.62 -16.96 1.67
CA SER A 30 9.82 -16.16 1.54
C SER A 30 10.09 -15.59 2.92
N SER A 31 11.33 -15.62 3.35
CA SER A 31 11.77 -14.96 4.60
C SER A 31 11.26 -13.50 4.67
N PHE A 32 11.01 -12.90 3.52
CA PHE A 32 10.39 -11.62 3.34
C PHE A 32 8.93 -11.58 3.84
N ALA A 33 8.09 -12.54 3.43
CA ALA A 33 6.69 -12.62 3.87
C ALA A 33 6.60 -12.84 5.38
N GLU A 34 7.42 -13.74 5.92
CA GLU A 34 7.47 -14.03 7.34
C GLU A 34 7.91 -12.80 8.17
N ASN A 35 8.95 -12.10 7.73
CA ASN A 35 9.39 -10.86 8.36
C ASN A 35 8.33 -9.76 8.26
N LEU A 36 7.61 -9.69 7.14
CA LEU A 36 6.53 -8.74 6.92
C LEU A 36 5.38 -9.00 7.90
N PHE A 37 4.87 -10.23 8.00
CA PHE A 37 3.79 -10.60 8.92
C PHE A 37 4.21 -10.40 10.38
N ARG A 38 5.45 -10.74 10.72
CA ARG A 38 6.01 -10.48 12.06
C ARG A 38 6.02 -8.99 12.41
N SER A 39 6.31 -8.11 11.45
CA SER A 39 6.30 -6.66 11.67
C SER A 39 4.89 -6.10 11.95
N TYR A 40 3.85 -6.81 11.51
CA TYR A 40 2.45 -6.49 11.77
C TYR A 40 1.85 -7.25 12.97
N ASN A 41 2.64 -8.13 13.60
CA ASN A 41 2.17 -9.02 14.68
C ASN A 41 0.93 -9.84 14.27
N ILE A 42 0.98 -10.42 13.07
CA ILE A 42 -0.12 -11.18 12.45
C ILE A 42 0.35 -12.61 12.21
N ASP A 43 -0.46 -13.57 12.60
CA ASP A 43 -0.23 -14.97 12.32
C ASP A 43 -0.60 -15.31 10.87
N ILE A 44 0.27 -16.09 10.22
CA ILE A 44 0.08 -16.57 8.85
C ILE A 44 -0.86 -17.77 8.90
N MET A 45 -1.89 -17.76 8.08
CA MET A 45 -2.77 -18.92 7.89
C MET A 45 -2.09 -19.99 7.02
N ASP A 46 -2.42 -21.25 7.24
CA ASP A 46 -1.91 -22.34 6.42
C ASP A 46 -2.20 -22.10 4.93
N GLY A 47 -1.16 -22.14 4.10
CA GLY A 47 -1.25 -21.88 2.67
C GLY A 47 -1.44 -20.41 2.30
N GLU A 48 -1.30 -19.46 3.23
CA GLU A 48 -1.34 -18.04 2.93
C GLU A 48 0.00 -17.55 2.38
N PHE A 49 -0.03 -16.75 1.30
CA PHE A 49 1.15 -16.12 0.74
C PHE A 49 0.85 -14.70 0.27
N VAL A 50 1.87 -13.84 0.30
CA VAL A 50 1.76 -12.45 -0.15
C VAL A 50 1.79 -12.43 -1.68
N ILE A 51 0.78 -11.82 -2.27
CA ILE A 51 0.68 -11.60 -3.71
C ILE A 51 1.37 -10.30 -4.08
N ARG A 52 1.01 -9.22 -3.37
CA ARG A 52 1.58 -7.90 -3.59
C ARG A 52 1.58 -7.07 -2.31
N GLN A 53 2.65 -6.29 -2.15
CA GLN A 53 2.72 -5.22 -1.17
C GLN A 53 2.66 -3.88 -1.91
N SER A 54 1.85 -2.96 -1.43
CA SER A 54 1.83 -1.60 -1.97
C SER A 54 3.13 -0.87 -1.63
N GLN A 55 3.61 -0.09 -2.59
CA GLN A 55 4.66 0.88 -2.36
C GLN A 55 4.04 2.27 -2.48
N ILE A 56 4.24 3.11 -1.48
CA ILE A 56 3.81 4.50 -1.55
C ILE A 56 4.77 5.26 -2.46
N HIS A 57 4.22 6.05 -3.36
CA HIS A 57 5.00 6.83 -4.30
C HIS A 57 5.53 8.11 -3.63
N GLU A 58 6.81 8.42 -3.85
CA GLU A 58 7.49 9.61 -3.32
C GLU A 58 6.88 10.92 -3.80
N GLY A 59 6.03 10.87 -4.82
CA GLY A 59 5.26 12.02 -5.32
C GLY A 59 4.44 12.76 -4.27
N CYS A 60 4.13 12.10 -3.14
CA CYS A 60 3.47 12.75 -2.01
C CYS A 60 4.34 13.82 -1.32
N LEU A 61 5.66 13.77 -1.52
CA LEU A 61 6.64 14.70 -0.94
C LEU A 61 7.00 15.85 -1.87
N ILE A 62 6.71 15.76 -3.18
CA ILE A 62 7.12 16.76 -4.18
C ILE A 62 6.56 18.14 -3.84
N LEU A 63 5.25 18.23 -3.63
CA LEU A 63 4.60 19.53 -3.39
C LEU A 63 5.08 20.21 -2.09
N PRO A 64 5.13 19.52 -0.93
CA PRO A 64 5.68 20.12 0.29
C PRO A 64 7.16 20.51 0.14
N SER A 65 7.98 19.71 -0.58
CA SER A 65 9.39 20.02 -0.81
C SER A 65 9.58 21.27 -1.67
N ILE A 66 8.74 21.47 -2.69
CA ILE A 66 8.78 22.67 -3.53
C ILE A 66 8.43 23.90 -2.69
N ILE A 67 7.36 23.85 -1.89
CA ILE A 67 6.93 24.98 -1.05
C ILE A 67 8.00 25.32 -0.01
N PHE A 68 8.57 24.31 0.64
CA PHE A 68 9.67 24.49 1.58
C PHE A 68 10.91 25.11 0.92
N GLY A 69 11.33 24.57 -0.26
CA GLY A 69 12.46 25.08 -1.02
C GLY A 69 12.28 26.50 -1.51
N LEU A 70 11.10 26.87 -2.00
CA LEU A 70 10.76 28.24 -2.38
C LEU A 70 10.81 29.18 -1.17
N GLY A 71 10.30 28.76 -0.01
CA GLY A 71 10.40 29.53 1.22
C GLY A 71 11.85 29.82 1.62
N LEU A 72 12.71 28.82 1.57
CA LEU A 72 14.15 28.99 1.83
C LEU A 72 14.82 29.93 0.83
N LEU A 73 14.53 29.76 -0.46
CA LEU A 73 15.14 30.57 -1.53
C LEU A 73 14.74 32.05 -1.41
N ILE A 74 13.47 32.33 -1.17
CA ILE A 74 12.98 33.70 -0.99
C ILE A 74 13.57 34.29 0.31
N GLY A 75 13.61 33.51 1.40
CA GLY A 75 14.26 33.94 2.64
C GLY A 75 15.74 34.32 2.45
N LEU A 76 16.48 33.53 1.64
CA LEU A 76 17.87 33.79 1.31
C LEU A 76 18.04 35.07 0.49
N ILE A 77 17.20 35.28 -0.52
CA ILE A 77 17.23 36.51 -1.35
C ILE A 77 16.97 37.76 -0.49
N ILE A 78 16.00 37.70 0.41
CA ILE A 78 15.71 38.79 1.34
C ILE A 78 16.89 39.03 2.27
N PHE A 79 17.50 37.98 2.82
CA PHE A 79 18.67 38.08 3.69
C PHE A 79 19.84 38.79 2.97
N ILE A 80 20.16 38.40 1.74
CA ILE A 80 21.24 39.01 0.94
C ILE A 80 20.94 40.49 0.65
N ARG A 81 19.70 40.84 0.30
CA ARG A 81 19.31 42.23 0.02
C ARG A 81 19.29 43.11 1.25
N SER A 82 18.92 42.58 2.41
CA SER A 82 18.87 43.29 3.68
C SER A 82 20.24 43.63 4.26
N PHE A 83 21.29 42.96 3.83
CA PHE A 83 22.66 43.21 4.32
C PHE A 83 23.18 44.63 3.99
N GLY A 84 22.44 45.38 3.14
CA GLY A 84 22.77 46.75 2.76
C GLY A 84 21.78 47.86 3.21
N TYR A 85 20.63 47.55 3.76
CA TYR A 85 19.58 48.52 4.07
C TYR A 85 18.90 48.31 5.43
N TYR A 86 18.83 49.34 6.23
CA TYR A 86 18.03 49.60 7.45
C TYR A 86 17.47 48.44 8.27
N TYR A 87 17.98 48.28 9.46
CA TYR A 87 17.69 47.20 10.45
C TYR A 87 16.20 47.09 10.92
N GLY A 88 15.36 48.09 10.80
CA GLY A 88 14.01 48.11 11.38
C GLY A 88 12.99 47.23 10.66
N TYR A 89 12.89 47.34 9.34
CA TYR A 89 11.97 46.54 8.52
C TYR A 89 12.45 45.09 8.31
N PHE A 90 13.70 44.81 8.61
CA PHE A 90 14.37 43.52 8.49
C PHE A 90 13.81 42.48 9.45
N LEU A 91 13.55 42.85 10.71
CA LEU A 91 13.04 41.92 11.71
C LEU A 91 11.60 41.45 11.45
N GLU A 92 10.73 42.35 10.99
CA GLU A 92 9.33 42.03 10.67
C GLU A 92 9.23 41.12 9.44
N PHE A 93 10.02 41.40 8.40
CA PHE A 93 10.05 40.56 7.19
C PHE A 93 10.65 39.17 7.42
N ILE A 94 11.72 39.05 8.23
CA ILE A 94 12.28 37.77 8.63
C ILE A 94 11.26 36.96 9.41
N GLY A 95 10.51 37.58 10.31
CA GLY A 95 9.47 36.93 11.10
C GLY A 95 8.40 36.29 10.22
N PHE A 96 7.88 37.02 9.27
CA PHE A 96 6.83 36.54 8.36
C PHE A 96 7.31 35.40 7.45
N PHE A 97 8.53 35.49 6.91
CA PHE A 97 9.11 34.44 6.06
C PHE A 97 9.47 33.16 6.83
N ASN A 98 9.95 33.30 8.06
CA ASN A 98 10.20 32.13 8.90
C ASN A 98 8.91 31.34 9.18
N ILE A 99 7.75 31.99 9.28
CA ILE A 99 6.46 31.30 9.47
C ILE A 99 6.16 30.39 8.27
N PHE A 100 6.29 30.87 7.04
CA PHE A 100 6.04 30.04 5.84
C PHE A 100 7.02 28.87 5.72
N THR A 101 8.28 29.08 6.04
CA THR A 101 9.30 28.03 6.05
C THR A 101 9.00 26.99 7.13
N ILE A 102 8.64 27.41 8.34
CA ILE A 102 8.27 26.51 9.44
C ILE A 102 7.01 25.70 9.09
N VAL A 103 5.98 26.34 8.56
CA VAL A 103 4.73 25.68 8.13
C VAL A 103 5.03 24.66 7.02
N GLY A 104 5.83 25.05 6.01
CA GLY A 104 6.27 24.15 4.94
C GLY A 104 7.07 22.96 5.46
N PHE A 105 7.96 23.18 6.42
CA PHE A 105 8.73 22.13 7.07
C PHE A 105 7.84 21.16 7.87
N ILE A 106 6.95 21.68 8.70
CA ILE A 106 6.01 20.85 9.47
C ILE A 106 5.15 20.02 8.52
N TRP A 107 4.65 20.62 7.44
CA TRP A 107 3.86 19.89 6.44
C TRP A 107 4.66 18.78 5.74
N LEU A 108 5.93 19.05 5.41
CA LEU A 108 6.84 18.06 4.84
C LEU A 108 7.08 16.90 5.81
N VAL A 109 7.32 17.19 7.10
CA VAL A 109 7.50 16.16 8.12
C VAL A 109 6.24 15.29 8.27
N ILE A 110 5.06 15.91 8.34
CA ILE A 110 3.78 15.20 8.41
C ILE A 110 3.60 14.28 7.20
N ARG A 111 3.91 14.75 5.99
CA ARG A 111 3.82 13.96 4.77
C ARG A 111 4.85 12.84 4.72
N TYR A 112 6.08 13.10 5.19
CA TYR A 112 7.14 12.10 5.25
C TYR A 112 6.79 10.96 6.21
N ILE A 113 6.26 11.26 7.40
CA ILE A 113 5.82 10.22 8.32
C ILE A 113 4.67 9.41 7.69
N GLY A 114 3.67 10.07 7.08
CA GLY A 114 2.59 9.39 6.36
C GLY A 114 3.08 8.49 5.21
N TYR A 115 4.14 8.89 4.51
CA TYR A 115 4.80 8.07 3.50
C TYR A 115 5.39 6.78 4.09
N ARG A 116 5.92 6.83 5.31
CA ARG A 116 6.56 5.68 5.97
C ARG A 116 5.61 4.76 6.72
N THR A 117 4.40 5.23 7.05
CA THR A 117 3.49 4.50 7.95
C THR A 117 2.30 3.85 7.24
N ASN A 118 2.02 4.21 5.99
CA ASN A 118 0.91 3.63 5.26
C ASN A 118 1.40 2.45 4.43
N ASP A 119 0.78 1.31 4.63
CA ASP A 119 1.06 0.09 3.90
C ASP A 119 -0.26 -0.62 3.55
N LEU A 120 -0.27 -1.31 2.42
CA LEU A 120 -1.35 -2.17 1.98
C LEU A 120 -0.76 -3.45 1.41
N ILE A 121 -1.19 -4.59 1.92
CA ILE A 121 -0.69 -5.91 1.56
C ILE A 121 -1.85 -6.77 1.11
N LEU A 122 -1.71 -7.36 -0.06
CA LEU A 122 -2.64 -8.33 -0.61
C LEU A 122 -2.07 -9.73 -0.46
N THR A 123 -2.85 -10.63 0.16
CA THR A 123 -2.58 -12.06 0.17
C THR A 123 -3.63 -12.81 -0.64
N ASN A 124 -3.45 -14.10 -0.79
CA ASN A 124 -4.45 -14.96 -1.44
C ASN A 124 -5.72 -15.19 -0.62
N LYS A 125 -5.74 -14.81 0.67
CA LYS A 125 -6.89 -15.03 1.58
C LYS A 125 -7.50 -13.73 2.10
N ARG A 126 -6.71 -12.68 2.28
CA ARG A 126 -7.14 -11.46 2.95
C ARG A 126 -6.31 -10.25 2.50
N VAL A 127 -6.82 -9.07 2.81
CA VAL A 127 -6.13 -7.80 2.61
C VAL A 127 -5.78 -7.21 3.97
N PHE A 128 -4.53 -6.77 4.11
CA PHE A 128 -4.06 -6.03 5.27
C PHE A 128 -3.76 -4.60 4.88
N GLY A 129 -4.13 -3.68 5.71
CA GLY A 129 -3.80 -2.29 5.53
C GLY A 129 -3.46 -1.62 6.86
N LYS A 130 -2.47 -0.73 6.82
CA LYS A 130 -2.09 0.13 7.93
C LYS A 130 -2.12 1.57 7.47
N ILE A 131 -2.91 2.38 8.15
CA ILE A 131 -3.07 3.81 7.84
C ILE A 131 -2.92 4.58 9.14
N GLY A 132 -2.21 5.69 9.09
CA GLY A 132 -2.17 6.64 10.18
C GLY A 132 -0.80 7.21 10.47
N LEU A 133 -0.79 8.40 11.05
CA LEU A 133 0.39 9.16 11.38
C LEU A 133 0.73 9.05 12.87
N ILE A 134 -0.21 9.44 13.74
CA ILE A 134 -0.07 9.46 15.20
C ILE A 134 -0.88 8.30 15.78
N SER A 135 -2.11 8.11 15.29
CA SER A 135 -2.95 6.96 15.59
C SER A 135 -2.98 6.05 14.39
N THR A 136 -2.52 4.83 14.53
CA THR A 136 -2.50 3.82 13.47
C THR A 136 -3.77 2.99 13.51
N THR A 137 -4.50 3.01 12.41
CA THR A 137 -5.62 2.09 12.19
C THR A 137 -5.13 0.94 11.34
N GLN A 138 -5.25 -0.27 11.84
CA GLN A 138 -5.00 -1.49 11.10
C GLN A 138 -6.33 -2.03 10.56
N MET A 139 -6.31 -2.42 9.31
CA MET A 139 -7.40 -3.11 8.65
C MET A 139 -6.95 -4.52 8.31
N GLN A 140 -7.78 -5.48 8.62
CA GLN A 140 -7.65 -6.85 8.17
C GLN A 140 -9.01 -7.30 7.69
N SER A 141 -9.13 -7.65 6.42
CA SER A 141 -10.39 -8.13 5.84
C SER A 141 -10.15 -9.35 4.97
N PRO A 142 -10.85 -10.46 5.22
CA PRO A 142 -10.90 -11.56 4.27
C PRO A 142 -11.46 -11.07 2.92
N LEU A 143 -11.00 -11.67 1.83
CA LEU A 143 -11.43 -11.27 0.47
C LEU A 143 -12.93 -11.37 0.27
N ASN A 144 -13.56 -12.39 0.84
CA ASN A 144 -15.02 -12.60 0.76
C ASN A 144 -15.88 -11.60 1.55
N LYS A 145 -15.27 -10.71 2.35
CA LYS A 145 -15.96 -9.63 3.09
C LYS A 145 -15.70 -8.24 2.50
N ILE A 146 -15.06 -8.17 1.34
CA ILE A 146 -14.87 -6.93 0.61
C ILE A 146 -16.11 -6.71 -0.26
N ASP A 147 -16.80 -5.58 -0.07
CA ASP A 147 -17.99 -5.23 -0.85
C ASP A 147 -17.61 -4.57 -2.17
N SER A 148 -16.59 -3.71 -2.14
CA SER A 148 -16.11 -3.04 -3.34
C SER A 148 -14.68 -2.54 -3.21
N VAL A 149 -13.99 -2.56 -4.34
CA VAL A 149 -12.68 -1.94 -4.51
C VAL A 149 -12.81 -0.88 -5.59
N SER A 150 -12.27 0.29 -5.36
CA SER A 150 -12.25 1.36 -6.36
C SER A 150 -10.87 2.01 -6.46
N TYR A 151 -10.49 2.33 -7.68
CA TYR A 151 -9.26 3.03 -8.00
C TYR A 151 -9.57 4.43 -8.54
N SER A 152 -8.82 5.42 -8.10
CA SER A 152 -8.90 6.77 -8.63
C SER A 152 -7.52 7.42 -8.70
N ASN A 153 -7.27 8.12 -9.79
CA ASN A 153 -6.06 8.92 -9.96
C ASN A 153 -6.43 10.34 -10.38
N GLY A 154 -5.77 11.32 -9.78
CA GLY A 154 -5.87 12.72 -10.22
C GLY A 154 -4.88 13.02 -11.34
N LEU A 155 -4.91 14.26 -11.88
CA LEU A 155 -4.00 14.70 -12.94
C LEU A 155 -2.52 14.46 -12.58
N MET A 156 -2.10 14.82 -11.37
CA MET A 156 -0.73 14.56 -10.89
C MET A 156 -0.44 13.07 -10.75
N GLY A 157 -1.41 12.27 -10.33
CA GLY A 157 -1.27 10.82 -10.25
C GLY A 157 -1.06 10.17 -11.60
N LYS A 158 -1.73 10.66 -12.66
CA LYS A 158 -1.52 10.20 -14.04
C LYS A 158 -0.14 10.54 -14.58
N LEU A 159 0.37 11.74 -14.27
CA LEU A 159 1.68 12.20 -14.73
C LEU A 159 2.83 11.49 -14.01
N ILE A 160 2.69 11.21 -12.72
CA ILE A 160 3.77 10.73 -11.86
C ILE A 160 3.65 9.21 -11.59
N GLY A 161 2.51 8.58 -11.92
CA GLY A 161 2.32 7.13 -11.76
C GLY A 161 1.84 6.68 -10.38
N TYR A 162 1.02 7.49 -9.70
CA TYR A 162 0.41 7.08 -8.43
C TYR A 162 -1.11 7.24 -8.44
N GLY A 163 -1.77 6.47 -7.58
CA GLY A 163 -3.22 6.55 -7.41
C GLY A 163 -3.69 6.33 -5.98
N THR A 164 -4.99 6.32 -5.82
CA THR A 164 -5.67 6.03 -4.57
C THR A 164 -6.51 4.78 -4.75
N VAL A 165 -6.27 3.78 -3.93
CA VAL A 165 -7.11 2.58 -3.82
C VAL A 165 -8.01 2.73 -2.60
N LYS A 166 -9.30 2.55 -2.80
CA LYS A 166 -10.30 2.53 -1.73
C LYS A 166 -10.90 1.13 -1.64
N ILE A 167 -10.87 0.56 -0.45
CA ILE A 167 -11.45 -0.74 -0.14
C ILE A 167 -12.61 -0.48 0.81
N ALA A 168 -13.80 -0.92 0.44
CA ALA A 168 -14.98 -0.85 1.26
C ALA A 168 -15.38 -2.26 1.70
N THR A 169 -15.71 -2.38 2.97
CA THR A 169 -16.30 -3.55 3.60
C THR A 169 -17.65 -3.16 4.17
N THR A 170 -18.49 -4.11 4.53
CA THR A 170 -19.84 -3.87 5.09
C THR A 170 -19.86 -2.88 6.26
N SER A 171 -18.79 -2.78 7.03
CA SER A 171 -18.73 -1.93 8.23
C SER A 171 -17.91 -0.66 8.08
N SER A 172 -17.01 -0.59 7.11
CA SER A 172 -16.05 0.51 7.02
C SER A 172 -15.44 0.67 5.63
N SER A 173 -14.84 1.82 5.38
CA SER A 173 -14.09 2.05 4.14
C SER A 173 -12.72 2.66 4.42
N PHE A 174 -11.70 2.14 3.74
CA PHE A 174 -10.31 2.54 3.89
C PHE A 174 -9.79 3.11 2.58
N LYS A 175 -9.05 4.22 2.66
CA LYS A 175 -8.45 4.90 1.51
C LYS A 175 -6.95 4.89 1.63
N PHE A 176 -6.28 4.22 0.71
CA PHE A 176 -4.83 4.17 0.59
C PHE A 176 -4.40 5.10 -0.52
N ARG A 177 -3.74 6.21 -0.16
CA ARG A 177 -3.34 7.26 -1.09
C ARG A 177 -1.89 7.10 -1.51
N PHE A 178 -1.56 7.60 -2.71
CA PHE A 178 -0.21 7.62 -3.28
C PHE A 178 0.39 6.23 -3.51
N ILE A 179 -0.45 5.24 -3.82
CA ILE A 179 0.03 3.90 -4.16
C ILE A 179 0.68 3.94 -5.54
N ARG A 180 1.93 3.47 -5.61
CA ARG A 180 2.64 3.24 -6.87
C ARG A 180 1.93 2.13 -7.63
N GLU A 181 1.74 2.32 -8.95
CA GLU A 181 1.04 1.33 -9.80
C GLU A 181 -0.33 0.93 -9.23
N GLY A 182 -1.07 1.92 -8.69
CA GLY A 182 -2.34 1.68 -8.01
C GLY A 182 -3.38 0.97 -8.87
N GLU A 183 -3.34 1.12 -10.20
CA GLU A 183 -4.21 0.42 -11.14
C GLU A 183 -3.90 -1.09 -11.17
N THR A 184 -2.62 -1.45 -11.27
CA THR A 184 -2.20 -2.85 -11.23
C THR A 184 -2.56 -3.49 -9.88
N PHE A 185 -2.34 -2.75 -8.79
CA PHE A 185 -2.71 -3.22 -7.46
C PHE A 185 -4.24 -3.42 -7.32
N TYR A 186 -5.02 -2.51 -7.88
CA TYR A 186 -6.48 -2.64 -7.95
C TYR A 186 -6.89 -3.90 -8.71
N ASN A 187 -6.31 -4.14 -9.90
CA ASN A 187 -6.60 -5.32 -10.70
C ASN A 187 -6.22 -6.63 -9.99
N ASP A 188 -5.10 -6.64 -9.26
CA ASP A 188 -4.70 -7.81 -8.46
C ASP A 188 -5.70 -8.10 -7.34
N ILE A 189 -6.19 -7.07 -6.63
CA ILE A 189 -7.24 -7.26 -5.61
C ILE A 189 -8.51 -7.79 -6.26
N PHE A 190 -8.92 -7.19 -7.38
CA PHE A 190 -10.15 -7.56 -8.07
C PHE A 190 -10.11 -9.01 -8.55
N ASN A 191 -9.01 -9.44 -9.17
CA ASN A 191 -8.82 -10.81 -9.62
C ASN A 191 -8.85 -11.81 -8.45
N GLN A 192 -8.25 -11.47 -7.31
CA GLN A 192 -8.30 -12.34 -6.13
C GLN A 192 -9.68 -12.38 -5.48
N PHE A 193 -10.39 -11.28 -5.50
CA PHE A 193 -11.76 -11.22 -5.04
C PHE A 193 -12.67 -12.12 -5.90
N GLU A 194 -12.61 -12.02 -7.22
CA GLU A 194 -13.39 -12.89 -8.13
C GLU A 194 -13.03 -14.38 -7.94
N ALA A 195 -11.73 -14.69 -7.81
CA ALA A 195 -11.30 -16.05 -7.58
C ALA A 195 -11.87 -16.63 -6.26
N SER A 196 -11.85 -15.84 -5.19
CA SER A 196 -12.41 -16.23 -3.89
C SER A 196 -13.93 -16.41 -3.92
N GLU A 197 -14.63 -15.62 -4.72
CA GLU A 197 -16.08 -15.74 -4.89
C GLU A 197 -16.46 -17.02 -5.65
N VAL A 198 -15.72 -17.33 -6.71
CA VAL A 198 -15.91 -18.59 -7.48
C VAL A 198 -15.62 -19.81 -6.60
N GLU A 199 -14.56 -19.78 -5.80
CA GLU A 199 -14.21 -20.88 -4.88
C GLU A 199 -15.33 -21.08 -3.85
N SER A 200 -15.80 -20.02 -3.21
CA SER A 200 -16.90 -20.06 -2.25
C SER A 200 -18.21 -20.61 -2.86
N ARG A 201 -18.54 -20.23 -4.10
CA ARG A 201 -19.70 -20.77 -4.80
C ARG A 201 -19.57 -22.26 -5.08
N ASN A 202 -18.38 -22.71 -5.49
CA ASN A 202 -18.11 -24.12 -5.78
C ASN A 202 -18.17 -24.96 -4.49
N GLU A 203 -17.61 -24.47 -3.38
CA GLU A 203 -17.72 -25.15 -2.08
C GLU A 203 -19.17 -25.27 -1.61
N ASN A 204 -19.95 -24.18 -1.72
CA ASN A 204 -21.37 -24.20 -1.37
C ASN A 204 -22.17 -25.16 -2.25
N ALA A 205 -21.90 -25.19 -3.57
CA ALA A 205 -22.55 -26.12 -4.50
C ALA A 205 -22.23 -27.57 -4.15
N LYS A 206 -20.97 -27.86 -3.83
CA LYS A 206 -20.53 -29.19 -3.41
C LYS A 206 -21.20 -29.61 -2.10
N ALA A 207 -21.25 -28.72 -1.10
CA ALA A 207 -21.91 -29.01 0.19
C ALA A 207 -23.41 -29.31 0.00
N ILE A 208 -24.09 -28.62 -0.93
CA ILE A 208 -25.51 -28.89 -1.25
C ILE A 208 -25.66 -30.28 -1.89
N VAL A 209 -24.78 -30.66 -2.83
CA VAL A 209 -24.81 -31.96 -3.47
C VAL A 209 -24.58 -33.09 -2.45
N ASP A 210 -23.59 -32.92 -1.59
CA ASP A 210 -23.27 -33.90 -0.55
C ASP A 210 -24.42 -34.08 0.44
N ALA A 211 -25.07 -32.97 0.87
CA ALA A 211 -26.26 -33.02 1.73
C ALA A 211 -27.49 -33.65 1.06
N MET A 212 -27.65 -33.49 -0.24
CA MET A 212 -28.71 -34.16 -1.01
C MET A 212 -28.44 -35.67 -1.14
N ALA A 213 -27.19 -36.08 -1.38
CA ALA A 213 -26.80 -37.48 -1.48
C ALA A 213 -27.03 -38.22 -0.14
N GLU A 214 -26.72 -37.59 0.99
CA GLU A 214 -26.97 -38.15 2.32
C GLU A 214 -28.46 -38.37 2.60
N LYS A 215 -29.36 -37.51 2.13
CA LYS A 215 -30.81 -37.66 2.29
C LYS A 215 -31.43 -38.72 1.40
N LEU A 216 -30.74 -39.16 0.37
CA LEU A 216 -31.23 -40.17 -0.58
C LEU A 216 -30.70 -41.57 -0.28
N SER A 217 -29.72 -41.68 0.61
CA SER A 217 -29.18 -42.95 1.14
C SER A 217 -29.93 -43.41 2.38
#